data_f2fbb669cd04b9d3761574d44a2ce34d
#
_entry.id   f2fbb669cd04b9d3761574d44a2ce34d
#
_cell.length_a   1.000
_cell.length_b   1.000
_cell.length_c   1.000
_cell.angle_alpha   90.00
_cell.angle_beta   90.00
_cell.angle_gamma   90.00
#
_symmetry.space_group_name_H-M   'P 1'
#
loop_
_entity.id
_entity.type
_entity.pdbx_description
1 polymer ?
#
loop_
_entity_poly.entity_id
_entity_poly.type
_entity_poly.pdbx_seq_one_letter_code
_entity_poly.pdbx_strand_id
1 'polypeptide(L)'
;MNENLDPTNDNFSNEDLEFDKALRPLNFEDFNGQNQVLDNLKIFVQAANQREDALDHTLLHGPPGLGKTTLAHILANELGVSLKVSSGPVIDKPGDLAGLLTSLECRDVLFIDEIHRLSPVVEEYLYSAMEDYKIDIMIESGPNARSVQINLNQFTLIGATTRSGLLTAPMRARFGINNRLKYYDNNTLSEIIKRSAKILNIKIDNLASDEIASRSRGTPRISNSLLRRVRDFAQIKGDGNIDLEITKYSLEALNVDKYGLDEMDNKLLTTLIKKFKGGPVGITTLATAVSETSETLEEVYEPFLIQQGFLVRTPRGRQVTEKAYNHLNISFSSDQKNLF
;
A
#
# COMPACT_ATOMS: atom_id res chain seq x y z
N MET A 1 10.70 13.74 -5.86
CA MET A 1 10.25 12.33 -5.84
C MET A 1 9.91 11.92 -7.26
N ASN A 2 10.27 10.74 -7.67
CA ASN A 2 9.83 10.23 -8.97
C ASN A 2 8.39 9.72 -8.83
N GLU A 3 7.43 10.45 -9.39
CA GLU A 3 5.99 10.13 -9.29
C GLU A 3 5.67 8.72 -9.79
N ASN A 4 6.44 8.18 -10.73
CA ASN A 4 6.23 6.84 -11.27
C ASN A 4 6.63 5.71 -10.30
N LEU A 5 7.36 6.02 -9.24
CA LEU A 5 7.79 5.10 -8.19
C LEU A 5 7.14 5.40 -6.83
N ASP A 6 6.15 6.29 -6.79
CA ASP A 6 5.37 6.58 -5.59
C ASP A 6 4.30 5.51 -5.36
N PRO A 7 4.37 4.73 -4.28
CA PRO A 7 3.36 3.74 -3.96
C PRO A 7 2.14 4.31 -3.21
N THR A 8 2.11 5.62 -2.86
CA THR A 8 1.08 6.20 -1.98
C THR A 8 -0.13 6.79 -2.69
N ASN A 9 -0.03 7.27 -3.92
CA ASN A 9 -1.02 8.05 -4.69
C ASN A 9 -1.13 9.53 -4.32
N ASP A 10 -0.31 10.05 -3.44
CA ASP A 10 -0.46 11.43 -2.96
C ASP A 10 -0.31 12.47 -4.09
N ASN A 11 0.37 12.11 -5.18
CA ASN A 11 0.65 12.96 -6.34
C ASN A 11 -0.11 12.55 -7.61
N PHE A 12 -1.05 11.60 -7.55
CA PHE A 12 -1.76 11.12 -8.73
C PHE A 12 -2.82 12.10 -9.19
N SER A 13 -2.87 12.34 -10.51
CA SER A 13 -3.95 13.07 -11.15
C SER A 13 -5.25 12.27 -11.17
N ASN A 14 -6.38 12.91 -11.43
CA ASN A 14 -7.67 12.20 -11.61
C ASN A 14 -7.59 11.14 -12.72
N GLU A 15 -6.82 11.41 -13.78
CA GLU A 15 -6.61 10.46 -14.89
C GLU A 15 -5.81 9.23 -14.42
N ASP A 16 -4.83 9.40 -13.53
CA ASP A 16 -4.06 8.29 -12.96
C ASP A 16 -4.93 7.40 -12.08
N LEU A 17 -5.83 8.00 -11.30
CA LEU A 17 -6.78 7.27 -10.46
C LEU A 17 -7.82 6.50 -11.29
N GLU A 18 -8.30 7.07 -12.40
CA GLU A 18 -9.21 6.37 -13.33
C GLU A 18 -8.49 5.22 -14.04
N PHE A 19 -7.24 5.43 -14.43
CA PHE A 19 -6.41 4.39 -15.03
C PHE A 19 -6.20 3.21 -14.05
N ASP A 20 -5.85 3.49 -12.82
CA ASP A 20 -5.70 2.46 -11.78
C ASP A 20 -7.02 1.71 -11.52
N LYS A 21 -8.15 2.42 -11.53
CA LYS A 21 -9.48 1.80 -11.39
C LYS A 21 -9.79 0.84 -12.54
N ALA A 22 -9.48 1.23 -13.78
CA ALA A 22 -9.72 0.39 -14.96
C ALA A 22 -8.89 -0.91 -14.94
N LEU A 23 -7.71 -0.91 -14.34
CA LEU A 23 -6.83 -2.07 -14.22
C LEU A 23 -7.12 -2.94 -13.00
N ARG A 24 -7.97 -2.46 -12.07
CA ARG A 24 -8.25 -3.16 -10.82
C ARG A 24 -8.99 -4.48 -11.08
N PRO A 25 -8.50 -5.62 -10.55
CA PRO A 25 -9.24 -6.87 -10.58
C PRO A 25 -10.53 -6.77 -9.76
N LEU A 26 -11.59 -7.42 -10.23
CA LEU A 26 -12.93 -7.36 -9.63
C LEU A 26 -13.30 -8.65 -8.86
N ASN A 27 -12.58 -9.74 -9.09
CA ASN A 27 -12.82 -11.05 -8.47
C ASN A 27 -11.49 -11.69 -8.04
N PHE A 28 -11.58 -12.78 -7.28
CA PHE A 28 -10.40 -13.51 -6.81
C PHE A 28 -9.58 -14.14 -7.94
N GLU A 29 -10.20 -14.51 -9.06
CA GLU A 29 -9.52 -15.19 -10.18
C GLU A 29 -8.59 -14.23 -10.93
N ASP A 30 -8.97 -12.97 -11.00
CA ASP A 30 -8.20 -11.91 -11.65
C ASP A 30 -7.08 -11.32 -10.78
N PHE A 31 -7.06 -11.65 -9.49
CA PHE A 31 -6.07 -11.13 -8.54
C PHE A 31 -4.86 -12.06 -8.49
N ASN A 32 -3.76 -11.66 -9.08
CA ASN A 32 -2.51 -12.41 -9.07
C ASN A 32 -1.69 -12.14 -7.80
N GLY A 33 -1.09 -13.21 -7.24
CA GLY A 33 -0.24 -13.15 -6.06
C GLY A 33 -0.99 -13.23 -4.74
N GLN A 34 -0.28 -13.13 -3.61
CA GLN A 34 -0.83 -13.26 -2.26
C GLN A 34 -1.59 -14.59 -2.03
N ASN A 35 -1.19 -15.68 -2.68
CA ASN A 35 -1.96 -16.93 -2.81
C ASN A 35 -2.48 -17.45 -1.47
N GLN A 36 -1.64 -17.51 -0.43
CA GLN A 36 -2.06 -17.98 0.89
C GLN A 36 -3.18 -17.12 1.51
N VAL A 37 -3.12 -15.80 1.28
CA VAL A 37 -4.16 -14.86 1.77
C VAL A 37 -5.46 -15.09 0.99
N LEU A 38 -5.36 -15.21 -0.33
CA LEU A 38 -6.52 -15.43 -1.20
C LEU A 38 -7.21 -16.75 -0.91
N ASP A 39 -6.47 -17.84 -0.75
CA ASP A 39 -7.03 -19.17 -0.47
C ASP A 39 -7.84 -19.17 0.82
N ASN A 40 -7.34 -18.52 1.88
CA ASN A 40 -8.07 -18.36 3.12
C ASN A 40 -9.31 -17.47 2.96
N LEU A 41 -9.18 -16.32 2.28
CA LEU A 41 -10.29 -15.40 2.07
C LEU A 41 -11.41 -16.03 1.24
N LYS A 42 -11.10 -16.83 0.22
CA LYS A 42 -12.09 -17.59 -0.56
C LYS A 42 -12.92 -18.52 0.33
N ILE A 43 -12.25 -19.24 1.25
CA ILE A 43 -12.93 -20.13 2.19
C ILE A 43 -13.85 -19.34 3.12
N PHE A 44 -13.36 -18.23 3.68
CA PHE A 44 -14.14 -17.42 4.63
C PHE A 44 -15.35 -16.77 3.95
N VAL A 45 -15.19 -16.22 2.74
CA VAL A 45 -16.28 -15.65 1.94
C VAL A 45 -17.31 -16.71 1.59
N GLN A 46 -16.89 -17.89 1.13
CA GLN A 46 -17.80 -18.98 0.83
C GLN A 46 -18.58 -19.43 2.06
N ALA A 47 -17.94 -19.54 3.21
CA ALA A 47 -18.59 -19.92 4.47
C ALA A 47 -19.58 -18.85 4.95
N ALA A 48 -19.24 -17.56 4.86
CA ALA A 48 -20.14 -16.45 5.19
C ALA A 48 -21.37 -16.45 4.29
N ASN A 49 -21.19 -16.65 2.98
CA ASN A 49 -22.29 -16.72 2.02
C ASN A 49 -23.21 -17.92 2.27
N GLN A 50 -22.67 -19.11 2.65
CA GLN A 50 -23.50 -20.28 2.98
C GLN A 50 -24.34 -20.11 4.23
N ARG A 51 -23.87 -19.31 5.20
CA ARG A 51 -24.60 -19.01 6.43
C ARG A 51 -25.51 -17.78 6.31
N GLU A 52 -25.39 -17.03 5.21
CA GLU A 52 -26.03 -15.72 5.02
C GLU A 52 -25.63 -14.69 6.10
N ASP A 53 -24.44 -14.83 6.67
CA ASP A 53 -23.88 -13.96 7.69
C ASP A 53 -22.97 -12.88 7.09
N ALA A 54 -22.71 -11.80 7.85
CA ALA A 54 -21.62 -10.88 7.56
C ALA A 54 -20.29 -11.63 7.71
N LEU A 55 -19.29 -11.28 6.88
CA LEU A 55 -17.93 -11.79 7.04
C LEU A 55 -17.32 -11.19 8.32
N ASP A 56 -16.47 -11.95 8.99
CA ASP A 56 -15.71 -11.44 10.14
C ASP A 56 -14.93 -10.18 9.77
N HIS A 57 -14.84 -9.24 10.70
CA HIS A 57 -14.06 -8.01 10.50
C HIS A 57 -12.62 -8.36 10.10
N THR A 58 -12.15 -7.72 9.03
CA THR A 58 -10.91 -8.09 8.35
C THR A 58 -9.90 -6.94 8.37
N LEU A 59 -8.68 -7.21 8.84
CA LEU A 59 -7.56 -6.28 8.77
C LEU A 59 -6.60 -6.66 7.65
N LEU A 60 -6.39 -5.74 6.71
CA LEU A 60 -5.41 -5.84 5.64
C LEU A 60 -4.24 -4.90 5.94
N HIS A 61 -3.04 -5.45 6.19
CA HIS A 61 -1.91 -4.60 6.51
C HIS A 61 -0.66 -4.94 5.67
N GLY A 62 0.20 -3.97 5.49
CA GLY A 62 1.43 -4.09 4.70
C GLY A 62 1.76 -2.81 3.94
N PRO A 63 2.91 -2.76 3.24
CA PRO A 63 3.34 -1.61 2.47
C PRO A 63 2.27 -1.04 1.54
N PRO A 64 2.37 0.24 1.13
CA PRO A 64 1.44 0.83 0.18
C PRO A 64 1.53 0.17 -1.20
N GLY A 65 0.44 0.25 -1.99
CA GLY A 65 0.42 -0.22 -3.38
C GLY A 65 0.35 -1.73 -3.60
N LEU A 66 0.14 -2.55 -2.53
CA LEU A 66 0.09 -4.02 -2.60
C LEU A 66 -1.32 -4.60 -2.84
N GLY A 67 -2.34 -3.76 -3.03
CA GLY A 67 -3.70 -4.21 -3.36
C GLY A 67 -4.66 -4.33 -2.17
N LYS A 68 -4.42 -3.67 -1.02
CA LYS A 68 -5.35 -3.67 0.14
C LYS A 68 -6.76 -3.20 -0.25
N THR A 69 -6.86 -2.04 -0.87
CA THR A 69 -8.13 -1.48 -1.37
C THR A 69 -8.77 -2.37 -2.44
N THR A 70 -7.96 -2.97 -3.31
CA THR A 70 -8.43 -3.91 -4.34
C THR A 70 -9.06 -5.15 -3.71
N LEU A 71 -8.42 -5.74 -2.69
CA LEU A 71 -8.99 -6.89 -1.96
C LEU A 71 -10.31 -6.54 -1.26
N ALA A 72 -10.45 -5.32 -0.72
CA ALA A 72 -11.72 -4.89 -0.13
C ALA A 72 -12.85 -4.84 -1.17
N HIS A 73 -12.58 -4.35 -2.39
CA HIS A 73 -13.54 -4.39 -3.49
C HIS A 73 -13.90 -5.82 -3.92
N ILE A 74 -12.89 -6.68 -4.04
CA ILE A 74 -13.10 -8.10 -4.39
C ILE A 74 -13.97 -8.77 -3.33
N LEU A 75 -13.65 -8.59 -2.04
CA LEU A 75 -14.43 -9.19 -0.95
C LEU A 75 -15.89 -8.77 -0.99
N ALA A 76 -16.20 -7.49 -1.20
CA ALA A 76 -17.58 -7.03 -1.32
C ALA A 76 -18.28 -7.62 -2.55
N ASN A 77 -17.62 -7.68 -3.70
CA ASN A 77 -18.15 -8.29 -4.91
C ASN A 77 -18.44 -9.79 -4.73
N GLU A 78 -17.51 -10.53 -4.13
CA GLU A 78 -17.66 -11.98 -3.88
C GLU A 78 -18.71 -12.30 -2.80
N LEU A 79 -18.93 -11.39 -1.85
CA LEU A 79 -20.03 -11.46 -0.88
C LEU A 79 -21.38 -11.05 -1.50
N GLY A 80 -21.38 -10.39 -2.66
CA GLY A 80 -22.59 -9.89 -3.31
C GLY A 80 -23.26 -8.73 -2.58
N VAL A 81 -22.48 -7.87 -1.91
CA VAL A 81 -22.97 -6.77 -1.06
C VAL A 81 -22.37 -5.42 -1.47
N SER A 82 -22.94 -4.33 -0.94
CA SER A 82 -22.41 -2.99 -1.20
C SER A 82 -21.13 -2.72 -0.44
N LEU A 83 -20.23 -1.94 -1.06
CA LEU A 83 -18.99 -1.44 -0.44
C LEU A 83 -19.09 0.06 -0.20
N LYS A 84 -18.97 0.47 1.05
CA LYS A 84 -18.74 1.87 1.42
C LYS A 84 -17.28 2.09 1.74
N VAL A 85 -16.70 3.12 1.14
CA VAL A 85 -15.26 3.43 1.26
C VAL A 85 -15.10 4.74 2.01
N SER A 86 -14.24 4.72 3.02
CA SER A 86 -13.78 5.91 3.74
C SER A 86 -12.30 5.76 4.09
N SER A 87 -11.74 6.75 4.77
CA SER A 87 -10.37 6.69 5.28
C SER A 87 -10.28 7.27 6.68
N GLY A 88 -9.27 6.85 7.46
CA GLY A 88 -9.05 7.35 8.82
C GLY A 88 -9.04 8.88 8.90
N PRO A 89 -8.27 9.59 8.05
CA PRO A 89 -8.22 11.07 8.08
C PRO A 89 -9.55 11.79 7.77
N VAL A 90 -10.47 11.14 7.06
CA VAL A 90 -11.78 11.73 6.69
C VAL A 90 -12.80 11.59 7.82
N ILE A 91 -12.64 10.59 8.68
CA ILE A 91 -13.53 10.35 9.82
C ILE A 91 -12.98 11.11 11.04
N ASP A 92 -13.32 12.39 11.13
CA ASP A 92 -12.78 13.28 12.18
C ASP A 92 -13.56 13.17 13.49
N LYS A 93 -14.87 12.96 13.42
CA LYS A 93 -15.78 13.00 14.57
C LYS A 93 -16.63 11.72 14.67
N PRO A 94 -17.09 11.35 15.89
CA PRO A 94 -18.02 10.24 16.08
C PRO A 94 -19.27 10.31 15.21
N GLY A 95 -19.78 11.54 14.93
CA GLY A 95 -20.93 11.75 14.05
C GLY A 95 -20.68 11.33 12.60
N ASP A 96 -19.46 11.52 12.08
CA ASP A 96 -19.10 11.09 10.72
C ASP A 96 -19.12 9.56 10.63
N LEU A 97 -18.55 8.88 11.64
CA LEU A 97 -18.58 7.42 11.75
C LEU A 97 -20.02 6.92 11.88
N ALA A 98 -20.85 7.53 12.72
CA ALA A 98 -22.24 7.17 12.90
C ALA A 98 -23.04 7.30 11.60
N GLY A 99 -22.83 8.36 10.83
CA GLY A 99 -23.46 8.55 9.52
C GLY A 99 -23.10 7.44 8.52
N LEU A 100 -21.84 7.01 8.52
CA LEU A 100 -21.41 5.87 7.70
C LEU A 100 -22.08 4.58 8.16
N LEU A 101 -22.01 4.25 9.46
CA LEU A 101 -22.50 2.98 10.01
C LEU A 101 -24.01 2.83 9.89
N THR A 102 -24.78 3.89 10.17
CA THR A 102 -26.26 3.87 10.07
C THR A 102 -26.76 3.76 8.63
N SER A 103 -25.92 4.07 7.66
CA SER A 103 -26.23 3.97 6.23
C SER A 103 -25.93 2.59 5.62
N LEU A 104 -25.37 1.65 6.39
CA LEU A 104 -25.08 0.29 5.94
C LEU A 104 -26.33 -0.57 5.98
N GLU A 105 -26.50 -1.37 4.96
CA GLU A 105 -27.49 -2.45 4.94
C GLU A 105 -26.91 -3.74 5.57
N CYS A 106 -27.77 -4.75 5.74
CA CYS A 106 -27.34 -6.01 6.32
C CYS A 106 -26.24 -6.67 5.45
N ARG A 107 -25.14 -7.09 6.08
CA ARG A 107 -23.95 -7.71 5.46
C ARG A 107 -23.07 -6.76 4.63
N ASP A 108 -23.43 -5.49 4.46
CA ASP A 108 -22.60 -4.53 3.73
C ASP A 108 -21.17 -4.46 4.27
N VAL A 109 -20.26 -4.05 3.40
CA VAL A 109 -18.86 -3.86 3.73
C VAL A 109 -18.54 -2.37 3.91
N LEU A 110 -18.00 -2.01 5.08
CA LEU A 110 -17.36 -0.72 5.30
C LEU A 110 -15.84 -0.89 5.19
N PHE A 111 -15.22 -0.21 4.24
CA PHE A 111 -13.78 -0.16 4.10
C PHE A 111 -13.23 1.16 4.63
N ILE A 112 -12.28 1.10 5.57
CA ILE A 112 -11.58 2.27 6.10
C ILE A 112 -10.09 2.13 5.76
N ASP A 113 -9.61 2.96 4.83
CA ASP A 113 -8.18 3.03 4.53
C ASP A 113 -7.44 3.85 5.59
N GLU A 114 -6.16 3.54 5.80
CA GLU A 114 -5.31 4.14 6.85
C GLU A 114 -6.02 4.22 8.21
N ILE A 115 -6.66 3.12 8.61
CA ILE A 115 -7.47 3.02 9.84
C ILE A 115 -6.70 3.40 11.11
N HIS A 116 -5.36 3.29 11.11
CA HIS A 116 -4.49 3.72 12.21
C HIS A 116 -4.48 5.24 12.44
N ARG A 117 -5.06 6.02 11.52
CA ARG A 117 -5.16 7.49 11.63
C ARG A 117 -6.50 7.95 12.22
N LEU A 118 -7.36 7.03 12.63
CA LEU A 118 -8.55 7.38 13.41
C LEU A 118 -8.16 8.02 14.74
N SER A 119 -8.92 9.03 15.16
CA SER A 119 -8.73 9.61 16.49
C SER A 119 -9.13 8.59 17.58
N PRO A 120 -8.51 8.61 18.77
CA PRO A 120 -8.86 7.67 19.85
C PRO A 120 -10.35 7.69 20.21
N VAL A 121 -10.99 8.86 20.12
CA VAL A 121 -12.43 8.99 20.39
C VAL A 121 -13.25 8.23 19.35
N VAL A 122 -12.95 8.39 18.06
CA VAL A 122 -13.64 7.66 16.97
C VAL A 122 -13.38 6.16 17.07
N GLU A 123 -12.17 5.76 17.45
CA GLU A 123 -11.79 4.36 17.63
C GLU A 123 -12.65 3.69 18.72
N GLU A 124 -12.93 4.38 19.85
CA GLU A 124 -13.80 3.85 20.92
C GLU A 124 -15.24 3.59 20.45
N TYR A 125 -15.81 4.48 19.64
CA TYR A 125 -17.14 4.28 19.04
C TYR A 125 -17.14 3.08 18.08
N LEU A 126 -16.06 2.90 17.34
CA LEU A 126 -15.93 1.78 16.42
C LEU A 126 -15.86 0.44 17.16
N TYR A 127 -15.30 0.38 18.38
CA TYR A 127 -15.27 -0.86 19.17
C TYR A 127 -16.68 -1.41 19.44
N SER A 128 -17.60 -0.56 19.94
CA SER A 128 -18.97 -0.97 20.22
C SER A 128 -19.73 -1.37 18.95
N ALA A 129 -19.46 -0.66 17.85
CA ALA A 129 -20.04 -0.99 16.55
C ALA A 129 -19.59 -2.34 16.03
N MET A 130 -18.32 -2.74 16.25
CA MET A 130 -17.75 -4.01 15.81
C MET A 130 -18.21 -5.19 16.69
N GLU A 131 -18.35 -5.00 18.00
CA GLU A 131 -18.68 -6.08 18.94
C GLU A 131 -20.19 -6.32 19.05
N ASP A 132 -20.94 -5.22 19.25
CA ASP A 132 -22.36 -5.29 19.64
C ASP A 132 -23.30 -4.82 18.54
N TYR A 133 -22.78 -4.35 17.40
CA TYR A 133 -23.56 -3.69 16.34
C TYR A 133 -24.43 -2.57 16.89
N LYS A 134 -23.84 -1.73 17.75
CA LYS A 134 -24.49 -0.59 18.39
C LYS A 134 -23.55 0.59 18.44
N ILE A 135 -24.12 1.78 18.40
CA ILE A 135 -23.38 3.01 18.58
C ILE A 135 -24.15 3.94 19.51
N ASP A 136 -23.46 4.49 20.52
CA ASP A 136 -24.04 5.46 21.46
C ASP A 136 -23.65 6.87 21.01
N ILE A 137 -24.63 7.69 20.63
CA ILE A 137 -24.40 9.06 20.18
C ILE A 137 -24.80 10.04 21.26
N MET A 138 -23.87 10.94 21.63
CA MET A 138 -24.16 12.06 22.53
C MET A 138 -24.90 13.17 21.77
N ILE A 139 -26.15 13.48 22.14
CA ILE A 139 -26.97 14.50 21.47
C ILE A 139 -26.62 15.90 21.98
N GLU A 140 -26.28 16.08 23.27
CA GLU A 140 -25.94 17.33 23.88
C GLU A 140 -24.67 17.22 24.73
N SER A 141 -23.94 18.31 24.86
CA SER A 141 -22.78 18.42 25.76
C SER A 141 -23.16 19.21 27.04
N GLY A 142 -22.62 18.80 28.18
CA GLY A 142 -22.83 19.48 29.46
C GLY A 142 -23.75 18.72 30.44
N PRO A 143 -24.31 19.39 31.49
CA PRO A 143 -25.06 18.72 32.55
C PRO A 143 -26.33 17.97 32.10
N ASN A 144 -26.86 18.29 30.94
CA ASN A 144 -28.05 17.67 30.33
C ASN A 144 -27.68 16.70 29.20
N ALA A 145 -26.44 16.29 29.11
CA ALA A 145 -25.99 15.34 28.07
C ALA A 145 -26.85 14.05 28.08
N ARG A 146 -27.40 13.71 26.93
CA ARG A 146 -28.16 12.49 26.73
C ARG A 146 -27.46 11.65 25.64
N SER A 147 -27.29 10.37 25.89
CA SER A 147 -26.89 9.41 24.88
C SER A 147 -28.09 8.73 24.26
N VAL A 148 -28.06 8.53 22.95
CA VAL A 148 -29.01 7.68 22.24
C VAL A 148 -28.25 6.53 21.65
N GLN A 149 -28.65 5.32 22.04
CA GLN A 149 -28.11 4.10 21.46
C GLN A 149 -28.85 3.77 20.16
N ILE A 150 -28.10 3.60 19.09
CA ILE A 150 -28.59 3.21 17.77
C ILE A 150 -28.14 1.78 17.49
N ASN A 151 -29.08 0.90 17.16
CA ASN A 151 -28.77 -0.43 16.67
C ASN A 151 -28.34 -0.34 15.20
N LEU A 152 -27.28 -1.04 14.86
CA LEU A 152 -26.74 -1.14 13.50
C LEU A 152 -27.10 -2.48 12.88
N ASN A 153 -27.22 -2.53 11.57
CA ASN A 153 -27.24 -3.79 10.85
C ASN A 153 -25.88 -4.51 11.01
N GLN A 154 -25.89 -5.83 10.96
CA GLN A 154 -24.65 -6.60 10.91
C GLN A 154 -23.89 -6.25 9.62
N PHE A 155 -22.63 -5.86 9.75
CA PHE A 155 -21.77 -5.43 8.67
C PHE A 155 -20.37 -6.02 8.83
N THR A 156 -19.61 -5.99 7.75
CA THR A 156 -18.18 -6.32 7.77
C THR A 156 -17.35 -5.05 7.74
N LEU A 157 -16.49 -4.84 8.73
CA LEU A 157 -15.44 -3.83 8.65
C LEU A 157 -14.19 -4.42 8.00
N ILE A 158 -13.70 -3.78 6.94
CA ILE A 158 -12.37 -4.04 6.39
C ILE A 158 -11.49 -2.84 6.69
N GLY A 159 -10.56 -3.00 7.62
CA GLY A 159 -9.54 -1.99 7.92
C GLY A 159 -8.29 -2.20 7.07
N ALA A 160 -7.75 -1.14 6.49
CA ALA A 160 -6.45 -1.19 5.84
C ALA A 160 -5.44 -0.28 6.54
N THR A 161 -4.18 -0.70 6.63
CA THR A 161 -3.12 0.11 7.22
C THR A 161 -1.74 -0.24 6.64
N THR A 162 -0.92 0.78 6.48
CA THR A 162 0.51 0.63 6.21
C THR A 162 1.31 0.39 7.50
N ARG A 163 0.79 0.83 8.65
CA ARG A 163 1.45 0.84 9.96
C ARG A 163 0.66 0.08 11.03
N SER A 164 0.59 -1.25 10.91
CA SER A 164 -0.15 -2.10 11.88
C SER A 164 0.32 -1.93 13.33
N GLY A 165 1.57 -1.51 13.55
CA GLY A 165 2.10 -1.23 14.89
C GLY A 165 1.49 0.00 15.58
N LEU A 166 0.86 0.92 14.84
CA LEU A 166 0.18 2.09 15.39
C LEU A 166 -1.26 1.80 15.83
N LEU A 167 -1.84 0.67 15.37
CA LEU A 167 -3.16 0.26 15.86
C LEU A 167 -3.08 -0.16 17.32
N THR A 168 -4.06 0.28 18.11
CA THR A 168 -4.18 -0.13 19.50
C THR A 168 -4.39 -1.63 19.63
N ALA A 169 -3.98 -2.21 20.74
CA ALA A 169 -4.19 -3.65 20.98
C ALA A 169 -5.68 -4.03 21.00
N PRO A 170 -6.59 -3.22 21.62
CA PRO A 170 -8.03 -3.47 21.56
C PRO A 170 -8.58 -3.50 20.13
N MET A 171 -8.18 -2.54 19.26
CA MET A 171 -8.60 -2.52 17.86
C MET A 171 -8.17 -3.78 17.12
N ARG A 172 -6.90 -4.17 17.26
CA ARG A 172 -6.38 -5.38 16.59
C ARG A 172 -7.09 -6.65 17.00
N ALA A 173 -7.47 -6.77 18.28
CA ALA A 173 -8.15 -7.94 18.81
C ALA A 173 -9.57 -8.13 18.23
N ARG A 174 -10.19 -7.08 17.72
CA ARG A 174 -11.53 -7.11 17.14
C ARG A 174 -11.59 -7.57 15.68
N PHE A 175 -10.44 -7.65 15.03
CA PHE A 175 -10.36 -8.22 13.69
C PHE A 175 -10.21 -9.75 13.77
N GLY A 176 -11.25 -10.49 13.41
CA GLY A 176 -11.23 -11.96 13.34
C GLY A 176 -10.31 -12.48 12.24
N ILE A 177 -10.18 -11.71 11.14
CA ILE A 177 -9.32 -12.04 10.01
C ILE A 177 -8.19 -10.99 9.94
N ASN A 178 -6.93 -11.44 10.00
CA ASN A 178 -5.77 -10.55 9.95
C ASN A 178 -4.78 -11.02 8.88
N ASN A 179 -4.64 -10.24 7.81
CA ASN A 179 -3.85 -10.59 6.64
C ASN A 179 -2.74 -9.58 6.37
N ARG A 180 -1.50 -10.08 6.39
CA ARG A 180 -0.33 -9.29 5.99
C ARG A 180 -0.04 -9.48 4.51
N LEU A 181 -0.12 -8.42 3.72
CA LEU A 181 0.30 -8.42 2.33
C LEU A 181 1.82 -8.25 2.24
N LYS A 182 2.42 -9.00 1.32
CA LYS A 182 3.86 -9.02 1.08
C LYS A 182 4.16 -8.40 -0.29
N TYR A 183 5.38 -7.95 -0.46
CA TYR A 183 5.87 -7.57 -1.79
C TYR A 183 5.78 -8.75 -2.74
N TYR A 184 5.52 -8.44 -3.99
CA TYR A 184 5.38 -9.40 -5.08
C TYR A 184 6.75 -9.78 -5.63
N ASP A 185 6.90 -11.01 -6.07
CA ASP A 185 8.05 -11.43 -6.89
C ASP A 185 7.92 -10.92 -8.33
N ASN A 186 9.05 -10.93 -9.05
CA ASN A 186 9.11 -10.40 -10.41
C ASN A 186 8.23 -11.19 -11.39
N ASN A 187 8.09 -12.49 -11.21
CA ASN A 187 7.27 -13.31 -12.10
C ASN A 187 5.79 -12.93 -11.97
N THR A 188 5.31 -12.81 -10.74
CA THR A 188 3.93 -12.37 -10.47
C THR A 188 3.67 -10.95 -10.99
N LEU A 189 4.63 -10.03 -10.82
CA LEU A 189 4.50 -8.67 -11.38
C LEU A 189 4.50 -8.68 -12.91
N SER A 190 5.31 -9.50 -13.57
CA SER A 190 5.30 -9.66 -15.03
C SER A 190 3.92 -10.10 -15.53
N GLU A 191 3.28 -11.07 -14.84
CA GLU A 191 1.92 -11.49 -15.18
C GLU A 191 0.89 -10.38 -14.97
N ILE A 192 1.01 -9.59 -13.91
CA ILE A 192 0.15 -8.41 -13.67
C ILE A 192 0.33 -7.39 -14.81
N ILE A 193 1.57 -7.12 -15.23
CA ILE A 193 1.88 -6.19 -16.32
C ILE A 193 1.26 -6.70 -17.65
N LYS A 194 1.40 -7.97 -17.97
CA LYS A 194 0.81 -8.58 -19.17
C LYS A 194 -0.72 -8.49 -19.16
N ARG A 195 -1.35 -8.77 -18.01
CA ARG A 195 -2.79 -8.60 -17.84
C ARG A 195 -3.19 -7.14 -18.06
N SER A 196 -2.50 -6.20 -17.44
CA SER A 196 -2.75 -4.76 -17.58
C SER A 196 -2.57 -4.29 -19.03
N ALA A 197 -1.52 -4.73 -19.70
CA ALA A 197 -1.28 -4.43 -21.13
C ALA A 197 -2.42 -4.96 -22.02
N LYS A 198 -2.93 -6.17 -21.73
CA LYS A 198 -4.08 -6.75 -22.45
C LYS A 198 -5.34 -5.90 -22.27
N ILE A 199 -5.65 -5.45 -21.04
CA ILE A 199 -6.80 -4.59 -20.76
C ILE A 199 -6.69 -3.27 -21.52
N LEU A 200 -5.47 -2.72 -21.64
CA LEU A 200 -5.18 -1.47 -22.34
C LEU A 200 -5.03 -1.65 -23.87
N ASN A 201 -5.20 -2.87 -24.39
CA ASN A 201 -4.97 -3.20 -25.82
C ASN A 201 -3.54 -2.84 -26.31
N ILE A 202 -2.54 -3.04 -25.46
CA ILE A 202 -1.12 -2.78 -25.77
C ILE A 202 -0.42 -4.11 -26.00
N LYS A 203 0.38 -4.19 -27.05
CA LYS A 203 1.27 -5.34 -27.28
C LYS A 203 2.55 -5.15 -26.49
N ILE A 204 2.89 -6.13 -25.68
CA ILE A 204 4.12 -6.15 -24.88
C ILE A 204 4.81 -7.51 -25.02
N ASP A 205 6.12 -7.53 -25.16
CA ASP A 205 6.88 -8.79 -25.16
C ASP A 205 7.20 -9.27 -23.73
N ASN A 206 7.61 -10.54 -23.61
CA ASN A 206 7.91 -11.11 -22.30
C ASN A 206 9.13 -10.47 -21.64
N LEU A 207 10.16 -10.13 -22.41
CA LEU A 207 11.38 -9.52 -21.87
C LEU A 207 11.12 -8.09 -21.40
N ALA A 208 10.25 -7.35 -22.09
CA ALA A 208 9.81 -6.02 -21.68
C ALA A 208 9.02 -6.07 -20.37
N SER A 209 8.05 -7.00 -20.26
CA SER A 209 7.28 -7.15 -19.02
C SER A 209 8.15 -7.56 -17.83
N ASP A 210 9.14 -8.43 -18.03
CA ASP A 210 10.09 -8.85 -17.00
C ASP A 210 11.02 -7.69 -16.58
N GLU A 211 11.47 -6.87 -17.53
CA GLU A 211 12.28 -5.68 -17.25
C GLU A 211 11.51 -4.65 -16.43
N ILE A 212 10.25 -4.34 -16.78
CA ILE A 212 9.39 -3.46 -15.99
C ILE A 212 9.16 -4.06 -14.59
N ALA A 213 8.86 -5.34 -14.49
CA ALA A 213 8.63 -6.04 -13.23
C ALA A 213 9.84 -5.94 -12.30
N SER A 214 11.05 -6.13 -12.83
CA SER A 214 12.29 -6.08 -12.05
C SER A 214 12.55 -4.71 -11.41
N ARG A 215 12.06 -3.63 -12.02
CA ARG A 215 12.21 -2.25 -11.53
C ARG A 215 10.99 -1.73 -10.76
N SER A 216 9.94 -2.57 -10.58
CA SER A 216 8.67 -2.19 -9.95
C SER A 216 8.65 -2.29 -8.43
N ARG A 217 9.78 -2.46 -7.78
CA ARG A 217 9.90 -2.48 -6.30
C ARG A 217 9.00 -3.50 -5.60
N GLY A 218 8.63 -4.59 -6.27
CA GLY A 218 7.70 -5.57 -5.69
C GLY A 218 6.26 -5.08 -5.54
N THR A 219 5.86 -4.01 -6.26
CA THR A 219 4.61 -3.29 -6.04
C THR A 219 3.78 -3.22 -7.33
N PRO A 220 2.56 -3.82 -7.37
CA PRO A 220 1.68 -3.78 -8.54
C PRO A 220 1.33 -2.36 -9.02
N ARG A 221 1.14 -1.42 -8.09
CA ARG A 221 0.86 -0.02 -8.44
C ARG A 221 2.01 0.60 -9.23
N ILE A 222 3.25 0.42 -8.76
CA ILE A 222 4.44 0.92 -9.46
C ILE A 222 4.59 0.24 -10.82
N SER A 223 4.34 -1.07 -10.92
CA SER A 223 4.41 -1.77 -12.20
C SER A 223 3.43 -1.22 -13.25
N ASN A 224 2.20 -0.90 -12.83
CA ASN A 224 1.21 -0.28 -13.69
C ASN A 224 1.59 1.17 -14.08
N SER A 225 2.13 1.94 -13.13
CA SER A 225 2.64 3.30 -13.41
C SER A 225 3.77 3.27 -14.44
N LEU A 226 4.76 2.40 -14.26
CA LEU A 226 5.85 2.23 -15.22
C LEU A 226 5.36 1.73 -16.58
N LEU A 227 4.43 0.76 -16.62
CA LEU A 227 3.81 0.29 -17.87
C LEU A 227 3.16 1.45 -18.63
N ARG A 228 2.41 2.31 -17.94
CA ARG A 228 1.78 3.49 -18.55
C ARG A 228 2.81 4.41 -19.18
N ARG A 229 3.89 4.71 -18.48
CA ARG A 229 4.94 5.58 -19.02
C ARG A 229 5.69 4.95 -20.18
N VAL A 230 6.06 3.68 -20.06
CA VAL A 230 6.70 2.95 -21.17
C VAL A 230 5.81 2.92 -22.42
N ARG A 231 4.48 2.76 -22.25
CA ARG A 231 3.51 2.89 -23.34
C ARG A 231 3.62 4.24 -24.03
N ASP A 232 3.66 5.35 -23.25
CA ASP A 232 3.73 6.70 -23.81
C ASP A 232 5.00 6.87 -24.68
N PHE A 233 6.15 6.31 -24.23
CA PHE A 233 7.38 6.29 -25.02
C PHE A 233 7.23 5.40 -26.27
N ALA A 234 6.63 4.22 -26.16
CA ALA A 234 6.43 3.31 -27.29
C ALA A 234 5.56 3.96 -28.38
N GLN A 235 4.53 4.71 -28.01
CA GLN A 235 3.67 5.43 -28.95
C GLN A 235 4.37 6.58 -29.67
N ILE A 236 5.28 7.30 -29.02
CA ILE A 236 5.91 8.48 -29.57
C ILE A 236 7.27 8.18 -30.24
N LYS A 237 8.01 7.23 -29.73
CA LYS A 237 9.37 6.90 -30.20
C LYS A 237 9.46 5.58 -30.97
N GLY A 238 8.44 4.72 -30.85
CA GLY A 238 8.35 3.43 -31.49
C GLY A 238 7.12 3.30 -32.41
N ASP A 239 6.68 2.08 -32.62
CA ASP A 239 5.49 1.72 -33.40
C ASP A 239 4.24 1.44 -32.54
N GLY A 240 4.30 1.74 -31.23
CA GLY A 240 3.26 1.48 -30.25
C GLY A 240 3.35 0.12 -29.57
N ASN A 241 4.27 -0.76 -30.01
CA ASN A 241 4.56 -2.02 -29.34
C ASN A 241 5.63 -1.81 -28.25
N ILE A 242 5.49 -2.50 -27.13
CA ILE A 242 6.45 -2.41 -26.03
C ILE A 242 7.41 -3.60 -26.13
N ASP A 243 8.59 -3.37 -26.64
CA ASP A 243 9.71 -4.30 -26.66
C ASP A 243 10.75 -3.98 -25.58
N LEU A 244 11.78 -4.82 -25.44
CA LEU A 244 12.83 -4.63 -24.45
C LEU A 244 13.66 -3.36 -24.69
N GLU A 245 13.88 -2.96 -25.94
CA GLU A 245 14.70 -1.80 -26.30
C GLU A 245 14.02 -0.49 -25.86
N ILE A 246 12.76 -0.30 -26.29
CA ILE A 246 11.98 0.87 -25.89
C ILE A 246 11.75 0.90 -24.38
N THR A 247 11.60 -0.28 -23.74
CA THR A 247 11.43 -0.37 -22.29
C THR A 247 12.68 0.13 -21.56
N LYS A 248 13.87 -0.34 -21.91
CA LYS A 248 15.13 0.13 -21.31
C LYS A 248 15.34 1.63 -21.53
N TYR A 249 15.14 2.09 -22.76
CA TYR A 249 15.23 3.51 -23.09
C TYR A 249 14.29 4.35 -22.22
N SER A 250 13.03 3.93 -22.08
CA SER A 250 12.03 4.63 -21.29
C SER A 250 12.39 4.69 -19.80
N LEU A 251 12.80 3.55 -19.22
CA LEU A 251 13.15 3.48 -17.81
C LEU A 251 14.40 4.29 -17.47
N GLU A 252 15.39 4.35 -18.37
CA GLU A 252 16.54 5.23 -18.25
C GLU A 252 16.15 6.71 -18.33
N ALA A 253 15.30 7.08 -19.28
CA ALA A 253 14.77 8.45 -19.41
C ALA A 253 13.95 8.89 -18.18
N LEU A 254 13.30 7.94 -17.47
CA LEU A 254 12.59 8.15 -16.23
C LEU A 254 13.49 8.14 -14.99
N ASN A 255 14.81 8.03 -15.14
CA ASN A 255 15.78 7.90 -14.04
C ASN A 255 15.48 6.74 -13.08
N VAL A 256 14.98 5.61 -13.60
CA VAL A 256 14.76 4.38 -12.85
C VAL A 256 15.90 3.42 -13.18
N ASP A 257 16.74 3.13 -12.22
CA ASP A 257 17.91 2.29 -12.44
C ASP A 257 17.55 0.77 -12.46
N LYS A 258 18.57 -0.07 -12.69
CA LYS A 258 18.41 -1.54 -12.79
C LYS A 258 17.89 -2.21 -11.52
N TYR A 259 17.91 -1.55 -10.37
CA TYR A 259 17.38 -2.03 -9.10
C TYR A 259 16.03 -1.38 -8.75
N GLY A 260 15.50 -0.52 -9.62
CA GLY A 260 14.29 0.26 -9.34
C GLY A 260 14.54 1.43 -8.39
N LEU A 261 15.79 1.88 -8.22
CA LEU A 261 16.12 3.04 -7.41
C LEU A 261 15.95 4.32 -8.25
N ASP A 262 15.41 5.35 -7.63
CA ASP A 262 15.30 6.68 -8.23
C ASP A 262 16.40 7.66 -7.75
N GLU A 263 16.30 8.90 -8.19
CA GLU A 263 17.22 9.95 -7.80
C GLU A 263 17.24 10.16 -6.27
N MET A 264 16.10 10.10 -5.60
CA MET A 264 16.02 10.31 -4.16
C MET A 264 16.60 9.14 -3.37
N ASP A 265 16.38 7.89 -3.78
CA ASP A 265 17.04 6.73 -3.20
C ASP A 265 18.57 6.88 -3.27
N ASN A 266 19.07 7.22 -4.46
CA ASN A 266 20.49 7.42 -4.69
C ASN A 266 21.04 8.61 -3.88
N LYS A 267 20.27 9.68 -3.72
CA LYS A 267 20.59 10.83 -2.87
C LYS A 267 20.67 10.44 -1.40
N LEU A 268 19.73 9.61 -0.91
CA LEU A 268 19.74 9.09 0.46
C LEU A 268 20.98 8.24 0.73
N LEU A 269 21.24 7.24 -0.12
CA LEU A 269 22.41 6.38 0.02
C LEU A 269 23.72 7.17 -0.08
N THR A 270 23.82 8.08 -1.05
CA THR A 270 25.00 8.94 -1.23
C THR A 270 25.23 9.86 -0.03
N THR A 271 24.15 10.43 0.53
CA THR A 271 24.21 11.30 1.72
C THR A 271 24.70 10.53 2.93
N LEU A 272 24.15 9.32 3.17
CA LEU A 272 24.61 8.45 4.25
C LEU A 272 26.10 8.11 4.10
N ILE A 273 26.55 7.76 2.91
CA ILE A 273 27.94 7.39 2.66
C ILE A 273 28.86 8.61 2.80
N LYS A 274 28.61 9.69 2.05
CA LYS A 274 29.55 10.81 1.93
C LYS A 274 29.52 11.75 3.14
N LYS A 275 28.31 12.07 3.67
CA LYS A 275 28.19 13.01 4.79
C LYS A 275 28.29 12.35 6.15
N PHE A 276 27.83 11.11 6.28
CA PHE A 276 27.74 10.42 7.56
C PHE A 276 28.58 9.13 7.64
N LYS A 277 29.53 8.93 6.73
CA LYS A 277 30.47 7.79 6.74
C LYS A 277 29.76 6.42 6.79
N GLY A 278 28.58 6.30 6.17
CA GLY A 278 27.79 5.09 6.13
C GLY A 278 26.78 4.92 7.28
N GLY A 279 26.75 5.82 8.23
CA GLY A 279 25.86 5.78 9.39
C GLY A 279 26.52 5.17 10.64
N PRO A 280 25.74 4.91 11.72
CA PRO A 280 24.30 5.08 11.84
C PRO A 280 23.83 6.53 12.04
N VAL A 281 22.69 6.91 11.45
CA VAL A 281 22.13 8.27 11.50
C VAL A 281 20.64 8.24 11.85
N GLY A 282 20.20 9.15 12.74
CA GLY A 282 18.80 9.30 13.08
C GLY A 282 17.96 9.77 11.89
N ILE A 283 16.68 9.34 11.83
CA ILE A 283 15.81 9.65 10.69
C ILE A 283 15.63 11.14 10.46
N THR A 284 15.43 11.92 11.53
CA THR A 284 15.24 13.38 11.44
C THR A 284 16.46 14.08 10.85
N THR A 285 17.68 13.67 11.24
CA THR A 285 18.93 14.20 10.70
C THR A 285 19.08 13.86 9.21
N LEU A 286 18.75 12.62 8.84
CA LEU A 286 18.81 12.18 7.46
C LEU A 286 17.78 12.93 6.61
N ALA A 287 16.53 13.05 7.07
CA ALA A 287 15.46 13.77 6.41
C ALA A 287 15.84 15.23 6.13
N THR A 288 16.35 15.93 7.14
CA THR A 288 16.87 17.30 6.97
C THR A 288 18.00 17.36 5.95
N ALA A 289 18.91 16.39 5.96
CA ALA A 289 20.09 16.38 5.06
C ALA A 289 19.73 16.16 3.58
N VAL A 290 18.58 15.55 3.29
CA VAL A 290 18.07 15.31 1.93
C VAL A 290 16.91 16.23 1.56
N SER A 291 16.47 17.11 2.47
CA SER A 291 15.35 18.05 2.31
C SER A 291 13.99 17.35 2.10
N GLU A 292 13.72 16.34 2.94
CA GLU A 292 12.47 15.59 2.98
C GLU A 292 11.90 15.53 4.41
N THR A 293 10.66 15.03 4.54
CA THR A 293 10.08 14.73 5.86
C THR A 293 10.52 13.36 6.35
N SER A 294 10.58 13.18 7.68
CA SER A 294 10.89 11.87 8.26
C SER A 294 9.84 10.82 7.89
N GLU A 295 8.59 11.23 7.79
CA GLU A 295 7.46 10.38 7.43
C GLU A 295 7.60 9.84 5.99
N THR A 296 7.88 10.72 5.03
CA THR A 296 8.14 10.33 3.63
C THR A 296 9.28 9.31 3.53
N LEU A 297 10.37 9.53 4.28
CA LEU A 297 11.48 8.59 4.27
C LEU A 297 11.09 7.22 4.83
N GLU A 298 10.34 7.19 5.93
CA GLU A 298 9.92 5.94 6.60
C GLU A 298 8.85 5.16 5.82
N GLU A 299 7.99 5.85 5.07
CA GLU A 299 6.87 5.20 4.38
C GLU A 299 7.18 4.82 2.94
N VAL A 300 7.93 5.65 2.24
CA VAL A 300 8.13 5.51 0.79
C VAL A 300 9.48 4.88 0.45
N TYR A 301 10.56 5.39 1.02
CA TYR A 301 11.92 5.01 0.60
C TYR A 301 12.54 3.90 1.44
N GLU A 302 12.51 4.05 2.75
CA GLU A 302 13.18 3.13 3.69
C GLU A 302 12.72 1.66 3.54
N PRO A 303 11.40 1.35 3.39
CA PRO A 303 10.96 -0.04 3.32
C PRO A 303 11.56 -0.80 2.13
N PHE A 304 11.64 -0.15 0.97
CA PHE A 304 12.22 -0.75 -0.21
C PHE A 304 13.74 -0.89 -0.10
N LEU A 305 14.43 0.13 0.37
CA LEU A 305 15.88 0.10 0.56
C LEU A 305 16.32 -0.97 1.57
N ILE A 306 15.54 -1.17 2.64
CA ILE A 306 15.77 -2.25 3.62
C ILE A 306 15.50 -3.61 3.00
N GLN A 307 14.38 -3.78 2.30
CA GLN A 307 14.04 -5.04 1.64
C GLN A 307 15.10 -5.46 0.63
N GLN A 308 15.60 -4.51 -0.14
CA GLN A 308 16.65 -4.74 -1.12
C GLN A 308 18.04 -4.91 -0.48
N GLY A 309 18.16 -4.69 0.83
CA GLY A 309 19.41 -4.82 1.55
C GLY A 309 20.43 -3.71 1.26
N PHE A 310 19.99 -2.51 0.86
CA PHE A 310 20.84 -1.32 0.74
C PHE A 310 21.00 -0.60 2.07
N LEU A 311 19.98 -0.69 2.93
CA LEU A 311 19.88 0.00 4.21
C LEU A 311 19.54 -1.00 5.32
N VAL A 312 20.04 -0.76 6.52
CA VAL A 312 19.63 -1.46 7.75
C VAL A 312 19.20 -0.45 8.81
N ARG A 313 18.19 -0.83 9.58
CA ARG A 313 17.71 -0.07 10.74
C ARG A 313 18.33 -0.62 12.00
N THR A 314 19.10 0.20 12.70
CA THR A 314 19.74 -0.15 13.98
C THR A 314 19.12 0.67 15.12
N PRO A 315 19.32 0.30 16.40
CA PRO A 315 18.88 1.13 17.53
C PRO A 315 19.46 2.56 17.53
N ARG A 316 20.60 2.77 16.86
CA ARG A 316 21.27 4.08 16.76
C ARG A 316 20.84 4.88 15.53
N GLY A 317 20.08 4.27 14.59
CA GLY A 317 19.65 4.91 13.36
C GLY A 317 19.84 4.07 12.11
N ARG A 318 19.83 4.72 10.96
CA ARG A 318 19.92 4.12 9.62
C ARG A 318 21.38 4.01 9.20
N GLN A 319 21.76 2.86 8.65
CA GLN A 319 23.09 2.55 8.20
C GLN A 319 23.05 1.88 6.84
N VAL A 320 23.95 2.24 5.94
CA VAL A 320 24.07 1.59 4.62
C VAL A 320 24.83 0.28 4.74
N THR A 321 24.56 -0.62 3.80
CA THR A 321 25.26 -1.90 3.66
C THR A 321 26.36 -1.82 2.60
N GLU A 322 27.20 -2.84 2.52
CA GLU A 322 28.21 -2.98 1.47
C GLU A 322 27.57 -2.94 0.06
N LYS A 323 26.34 -3.49 -0.08
CA LYS A 323 25.60 -3.44 -1.34
C LYS A 323 25.37 -2.00 -1.84
N ALA A 324 25.11 -1.05 -0.93
CA ALA A 324 24.94 0.35 -1.29
C ALA A 324 26.24 0.99 -1.79
N TYR A 325 27.39 0.68 -1.19
CA TYR A 325 28.68 1.12 -1.66
C TYR A 325 28.99 0.59 -3.07
N ASN A 326 28.78 -0.71 -3.28
CA ASN A 326 28.99 -1.35 -4.57
C ASN A 326 28.06 -0.78 -5.66
N HIS A 327 26.82 -0.48 -5.31
CA HIS A 327 25.85 0.13 -6.23
C HIS A 327 26.29 1.52 -6.71
N LEU A 328 26.81 2.35 -5.80
CA LEU A 328 27.27 3.71 -6.10
C LEU A 328 28.73 3.76 -6.61
N ASN A 329 29.36 2.61 -6.81
CA ASN A 329 30.77 2.49 -7.19
C ASN A 329 31.72 3.26 -6.25
N ILE A 330 31.42 3.26 -4.95
CA ILE A 330 32.23 3.87 -3.90
C ILE A 330 32.97 2.76 -3.15
N SER A 331 34.30 2.93 -2.95
CA SER A 331 35.09 1.95 -2.22
C SER A 331 34.65 1.86 -0.74
N PHE A 332 34.39 0.63 -0.29
CA PHE A 332 34.11 0.35 1.11
C PHE A 332 35.44 0.26 1.89
N SER A 333 35.68 1.17 2.84
CA SER A 333 36.92 1.15 3.63
C SER A 333 36.85 0.06 4.72
N SER A 334 37.97 -0.68 4.90
CA SER A 334 38.07 -1.79 5.83
C SER A 334 37.88 -1.41 7.31
N ASP A 335 38.04 -0.16 7.68
CA ASP A 335 37.81 0.34 9.06
C ASP A 335 36.33 0.25 9.49
N GLN A 336 35.42 0.01 8.56
CA GLN A 336 33.97 -0.18 8.81
C GLN A 336 33.58 -1.65 9.07
N LYS A 337 34.48 -2.62 8.86
CA LYS A 337 34.22 -4.06 9.06
C LYS A 337 34.00 -4.45 10.53
N ASN A 338 34.38 -3.62 11.48
CA ASN A 338 34.28 -3.91 12.93
C ASN A 338 32.97 -3.40 13.55
N LEU A 339 31.96 -3.04 12.76
CA LEU A 339 30.67 -2.52 13.24
C LEU A 339 29.49 -3.52 13.06
N PHE A 340 29.79 -4.73 12.56
CA PHE A 340 28.82 -5.82 12.38
C PHE A 340 29.12 -6.99 13.31
#